data_b4e4fa85b2db198cedca0b26e3f529af
#
_entry.id   b4e4fa85b2db198cedca0b26e3f529af
#
_cell.length_a   1.000
_cell.length_b   1.000
_cell.length_c   1.000
_cell.angle_alpha   90.00
_cell.angle_beta   90.00
_cell.angle_gamma   90.00
#
_symmetry.space_group_name_H-M   'P 1'
#
loop_
_entity.id
_entity.type
_entity.pdbx_description
1 polymer ?
#
loop_
_entity_poly.entity_id
_entity_poly.type
_entity_poly.pdbx_seq_one_letter_code
_entity_poly.pdbx_strand_id
1 'polypeptide(L)'
;RIAVLENGIKQEGQQWGADHGLELDAFNIGTVNVLKGPSSLLYGSDAMGGVIDITSPPVPSVDMLFGDVTLLGKSVNGTLGGSFMLGIKKSFWYAQVRYSEQHFGDYRIPTDTIVYLTQKMPVYGRKLKNTAGIERNIGFFAQYQRQRYKANYSVSNVYQKTGFFPGAHGIPDASRVEDDGDSRNMELPYSKVNHLKVTTLQQYAWEKLVLSGDFGFQNNHREEWSVFHTHYGSQPVPEKDPDKELAFNLNTLSASVKVRFIGSSSWEHALGWDGQHQRNDISGYSFLLPEYYRSTTGLLWLTTYKPNNVISVSGGMRYDYGYIHISSHEDAYLADYLRKQGYDEEQVEHYKWNSHAVKKKFGDYSFSLGLVWTPSERHMVKANVGRSFRLPGANELAANGVHHGTFRHEQGDANLKSEQGWQMDASYNLRYNGFSISVSPFVSWFSNYIFLRPTGEWSVLPHAGQIYRYTGAEVLFAGTEATIDIHFLRSFNYRISGEYVYTYNCDEHIPLSFSPPFSMRNTLTWQRKQVMLYAEWQSIARQNRVDRNEDRTPGANLFHLG
;
A
#
# COMPACT_ATOMS: atom_id res chain seq x y z
N ARG A 1 1.65 -6.63 -1.98
CA ARG A 1 0.87 -7.62 -2.78
C ARG A 1 -0.61 -7.58 -2.46
N ILE A 2 -1.04 -6.47 -1.94
CA ILE A 2 -2.44 -6.12 -1.72
C ILE A 2 -2.72 -4.95 -2.67
N ALA A 3 -3.74 -5.09 -3.53
CA ALA A 3 -4.19 -3.98 -4.34
C ALA A 3 -5.06 -3.05 -3.49
N VAL A 4 -4.83 -1.75 -3.59
CA VAL A 4 -5.70 -0.73 -2.99
C VAL A 4 -6.49 -0.09 -4.10
N LEU A 5 -7.80 -0.03 -3.94
CA LEU A 5 -8.71 0.64 -4.86
C LEU A 5 -9.31 1.87 -4.18
N GLU A 6 -9.50 2.91 -4.95
CA GLU A 6 -10.32 4.05 -4.56
C GLU A 6 -11.47 4.18 -5.56
N ASN A 7 -12.70 3.95 -5.07
CA ASN A 7 -13.91 3.95 -5.88
C ASN A 7 -13.81 3.02 -7.12
N GLY A 8 -13.21 1.83 -6.95
CA GLY A 8 -13.06 0.81 -7.99
C GLY A 8 -11.86 0.98 -8.92
N ILE A 9 -11.12 2.09 -8.85
CA ILE A 9 -9.88 2.32 -9.61
C ILE A 9 -8.67 1.99 -8.74
N LYS A 10 -7.74 1.19 -9.26
CA LYS A 10 -6.52 0.82 -8.55
C LYS A 10 -5.65 2.05 -8.31
N GLN A 11 -5.28 2.27 -7.06
CA GLN A 11 -4.35 3.32 -6.65
C GLN A 11 -2.93 2.93 -7.07
N GLU A 12 -2.26 3.79 -7.80
CA GLU A 12 -0.88 3.60 -8.23
C GLU A 12 -0.02 4.78 -7.77
N GLY A 13 1.07 4.48 -7.08
CA GLY A 13 2.01 5.47 -6.56
C GLY A 13 3.40 4.89 -6.39
N GLN A 14 4.31 5.65 -5.80
CA GLN A 14 5.68 5.23 -5.49
C GLN A 14 5.70 4.42 -4.17
N GLN A 15 5.01 3.28 -4.15
CA GLN A 15 4.81 2.44 -2.95
C GLN A 15 5.68 1.19 -3.01
N TRP A 16 6.95 1.35 -3.33
CA TRP A 16 7.91 0.26 -3.42
C TRP A 16 8.64 -0.04 -2.08
N GLY A 17 8.40 0.76 -1.02
CA GLY A 17 8.90 0.55 0.34
C GLY A 17 7.77 0.54 1.39
N ALA A 18 8.03 -0.05 2.56
CA ALA A 18 7.08 -0.06 3.68
C ALA A 18 6.95 1.31 4.40
N ASP A 19 7.86 2.19 4.15
CA ASP A 19 7.97 3.57 4.64
C ASP A 19 7.11 4.56 3.84
N HIS A 20 6.55 4.14 2.71
CA HIS A 20 5.68 4.96 1.87
C HIS A 20 4.21 4.70 2.20
N GLY A 21 3.50 5.76 2.62
CA GLY A 21 2.06 5.71 2.88
C GLY A 21 1.22 5.76 1.61
N LEU A 22 -0.09 5.57 1.78
CA LEU A 22 -1.07 5.75 0.71
C LEU A 22 -1.42 7.24 0.59
N GLU A 23 -1.43 7.76 -0.62
CA GLU A 23 -1.88 9.12 -0.92
C GLU A 23 -3.41 9.13 -1.10
N LEU A 24 -4.13 9.20 0.02
CA LEU A 24 -5.60 9.20 0.09
C LEU A 24 -6.10 10.27 1.07
N ASP A 25 -7.18 10.96 0.73
CA ASP A 25 -7.85 11.87 1.66
C ASP A 25 -8.63 11.08 2.72
N ALA A 26 -8.10 11.01 3.94
CA ALA A 26 -8.71 10.31 5.07
C ALA A 26 -10.11 10.85 5.43
N PHE A 27 -10.43 12.10 5.13
CA PHE A 27 -11.74 12.70 5.37
C PHE A 27 -12.78 12.34 4.30
N ASN A 28 -12.37 11.74 3.16
CA ASN A 28 -13.25 11.33 2.07
C ASN A 28 -13.56 9.83 2.08
N ILE A 29 -13.25 9.12 3.15
CA ILE A 29 -13.50 7.69 3.27
C ILE A 29 -14.92 7.45 3.80
N GLY A 30 -15.74 6.78 3.00
CA GLY A 30 -17.07 6.30 3.39
C GLY A 30 -17.03 4.89 3.96
N THR A 31 -16.48 3.94 3.20
CA THR A 31 -16.30 2.55 3.63
C THR A 31 -14.96 1.99 3.19
N VAL A 32 -14.45 1.03 3.96
CA VAL A 32 -13.27 0.25 3.60
C VAL A 32 -13.68 -1.22 3.59
N ASN A 33 -13.62 -1.85 2.42
CA ASN A 33 -13.92 -3.27 2.23
C ASN A 33 -12.60 -4.02 2.04
N VAL A 34 -12.38 -5.06 2.81
CA VAL A 34 -11.21 -5.94 2.64
C VAL A 34 -11.69 -7.24 2.00
N LEU A 35 -11.26 -7.46 0.75
CA LEU A 35 -11.56 -8.66 -0.02
C LEU A 35 -10.35 -9.59 0.08
N LYS A 36 -10.54 -10.73 0.72
CA LYS A 36 -9.49 -11.74 0.93
C LYS A 36 -9.59 -12.85 -0.09
N GLY A 37 -8.47 -13.54 -0.29
CA GLY A 37 -8.39 -14.73 -1.13
C GLY A 37 -8.55 -14.45 -2.62
N PRO A 38 -9.03 -15.44 -3.40
CA PRO A 38 -9.05 -15.41 -4.86
C PRO A 38 -9.96 -14.35 -5.51
N SER A 39 -10.60 -13.48 -4.75
CA SER A 39 -11.30 -12.28 -5.24
C SER A 39 -10.40 -11.36 -6.06
N SER A 40 -9.09 -11.56 -5.96
CA SER A 40 -8.04 -10.93 -6.79
C SER A 40 -8.27 -11.10 -8.29
N LEU A 41 -8.96 -12.14 -8.74
CA LEU A 41 -9.31 -12.33 -10.14
C LEU A 41 -9.97 -11.10 -10.78
N LEU A 42 -10.80 -10.36 -10.01
CA LEU A 42 -11.48 -9.16 -10.49
C LEU A 42 -10.54 -7.99 -10.75
N TYR A 43 -9.38 -7.96 -10.08
CA TYR A 43 -8.55 -6.76 -9.95
C TYR A 43 -7.11 -6.90 -10.47
N GLY A 44 -6.82 -8.03 -11.12
CA GLY A 44 -5.54 -8.27 -11.79
C GLY A 44 -4.46 -8.91 -10.92
N SER A 45 -3.30 -9.10 -11.53
CA SER A 45 -2.19 -9.85 -10.96
C SER A 45 -1.65 -9.26 -9.64
N ASP A 46 -1.70 -7.94 -9.47
CA ASP A 46 -1.13 -7.29 -8.29
C ASP A 46 -2.00 -7.46 -7.02
N ALA A 47 -3.20 -8.02 -7.14
CA ALA A 47 -4.13 -8.30 -6.04
C ALA A 47 -3.95 -9.70 -5.40
N MET A 48 -2.78 -10.31 -5.51
CA MET A 48 -2.47 -11.67 -5.08
C MET A 48 -2.78 -11.95 -3.60
N GLY A 49 -2.51 -11.00 -2.70
CA GLY A 49 -2.78 -11.10 -1.26
C GLY A 49 -4.17 -10.60 -0.84
N GLY A 50 -4.95 -10.08 -1.79
CA GLY A 50 -6.26 -9.50 -1.54
C GLY A 50 -6.39 -8.06 -2.05
N VAL A 51 -7.52 -7.45 -1.73
CA VAL A 51 -7.88 -6.09 -2.15
C VAL A 51 -8.43 -5.30 -0.97
N ILE A 52 -7.99 -4.06 -0.85
CA ILE A 52 -8.61 -3.04 0.00
C ILE A 52 -9.36 -2.09 -0.92
N ASP A 53 -10.68 -2.12 -0.88
CA ASP A 53 -11.53 -1.24 -1.68
C ASP A 53 -12.09 -0.12 -0.80
N ILE A 54 -11.65 1.10 -1.08
CA ILE A 54 -12.00 2.31 -0.36
C ILE A 54 -13.04 3.06 -1.21
N THR A 55 -14.19 3.32 -0.62
CA THR A 55 -15.26 4.07 -1.31
C THR A 55 -15.57 5.38 -0.60
N SER A 56 -15.85 6.40 -1.38
CA SER A 56 -16.30 7.70 -0.87
C SER A 56 -17.67 7.58 -0.19
N PRO A 57 -18.08 8.56 0.64
CA PRO A 57 -19.42 8.60 1.25
C PRO A 57 -20.53 8.48 0.20
N PRO A 58 -21.66 7.84 0.54
CA PRO A 58 -22.75 7.60 -0.42
C PRO A 58 -23.42 8.91 -0.85
N VAL A 59 -23.87 8.93 -2.10
CA VAL A 59 -24.64 10.04 -2.67
C VAL A 59 -26.03 10.09 -2.02
N PRO A 60 -26.53 11.27 -1.58
CA PRO A 60 -27.88 11.41 -1.03
C PRO A 60 -28.96 10.95 -2.00
N SER A 61 -30.04 10.35 -1.46
CA SER A 61 -31.17 9.89 -2.26
C SER A 61 -32.19 10.99 -2.60
N VAL A 62 -32.17 12.10 -1.86
CA VAL A 62 -33.13 13.22 -2.00
C VAL A 62 -32.43 14.47 -2.49
N ASP A 63 -33.19 15.33 -3.15
CA ASP A 63 -32.68 16.64 -3.60
C ASP A 63 -32.40 17.53 -2.38
N MET A 64 -31.14 17.96 -2.27
CA MET A 64 -30.69 18.81 -1.16
C MET A 64 -29.37 19.53 -1.48
N LEU A 65 -29.19 20.67 -0.85
CA LEU A 65 -27.89 21.31 -0.65
C LEU A 65 -27.44 20.99 0.77
N PHE A 66 -26.21 20.56 0.94
CA PHE A 66 -25.69 20.21 2.27
C PHE A 66 -24.19 20.46 2.35
N GLY A 67 -23.70 20.59 3.57
CA GLY A 67 -22.29 20.75 3.87
C GLY A 67 -21.91 19.89 5.07
N ASP A 68 -20.63 19.57 5.13
CA ASP A 68 -20.02 18.86 6.25
C ASP A 68 -18.73 19.57 6.66
N VAL A 69 -18.55 19.76 7.96
CA VAL A 69 -17.33 20.28 8.54
C VAL A 69 -16.83 19.29 9.58
N THR A 70 -15.61 18.83 9.40
CA THR A 70 -14.94 17.93 10.35
C THR A 70 -13.71 18.63 10.92
N LEU A 71 -13.54 18.60 12.23
CA LEU A 71 -12.36 19.08 12.93
C LEU A 71 -11.65 17.91 13.58
N LEU A 72 -10.32 17.87 13.48
CA LEU A 72 -9.47 16.81 14.00
C LEU A 72 -8.39 17.37 14.91
N GLY A 73 -8.23 16.77 16.09
CA GLY A 73 -7.09 17.01 16.98
C GLY A 73 -6.52 15.69 17.50
N LYS A 74 -5.19 15.53 17.49
CA LYS A 74 -4.48 14.37 18.07
C LYS A 74 -3.35 14.84 18.96
N SER A 75 -3.21 14.23 20.14
CA SER A 75 -2.20 14.64 21.13
C SER A 75 -0.81 14.03 20.87
N VAL A 76 -0.72 12.87 20.16
CA VAL A 76 0.52 12.12 19.96
C VAL A 76 1.62 12.94 19.26
N ASN A 77 1.22 13.79 18.32
CA ASN A 77 2.10 14.66 17.54
C ASN A 77 1.50 16.07 17.37
N GLY A 78 0.52 16.45 18.21
CA GLY A 78 -0.12 17.76 18.13
C GLY A 78 -0.82 18.03 16.80
N THR A 79 -1.38 16.98 16.14
CA THR A 79 -2.12 17.16 14.88
C THR A 79 -3.30 18.09 15.09
N LEU A 80 -3.43 19.07 14.20
CA LEU A 80 -4.60 19.91 14.01
C LEU A 80 -5.00 19.82 12.54
N GLY A 81 -6.27 19.58 12.27
CA GLY A 81 -6.74 19.46 10.90
C GLY A 81 -8.24 19.59 10.80
N GLY A 82 -8.70 19.61 9.59
CA GLY A 82 -10.13 19.64 9.31
C GLY A 82 -10.43 19.43 7.84
N SER A 83 -11.70 19.25 7.57
CA SER A 83 -12.27 19.11 6.23
C SER A 83 -13.53 19.95 6.12
N PHE A 84 -13.69 20.56 4.98
CA PHE A 84 -14.93 21.21 4.55
C PHE A 84 -15.42 20.52 3.26
N MET A 85 -16.71 20.20 3.23
CA MET A 85 -17.35 19.63 2.04
C MET A 85 -18.66 20.38 1.77
N LEU A 86 -18.89 20.71 0.50
CA LEU A 86 -20.15 21.23 0.00
C LEU A 86 -20.66 20.32 -1.12
N GLY A 87 -21.91 19.88 -1.01
CA GLY A 87 -22.56 18.98 -1.96
C GLY A 87 -23.96 19.45 -2.35
N ILE A 88 -24.31 19.22 -3.60
CA ILE A 88 -25.66 19.47 -4.13
C ILE A 88 -26.16 18.23 -4.86
N LYS A 89 -27.36 17.80 -4.49
CA LYS A 89 -28.13 16.80 -5.21
C LYS A 89 -29.36 17.47 -5.78
N LYS A 90 -29.55 17.36 -7.11
CA LYS A 90 -30.74 17.87 -7.78
C LYS A 90 -31.13 16.93 -8.91
N SER A 91 -32.30 16.31 -8.77
CA SER A 91 -32.86 15.38 -9.76
C SER A 91 -31.86 14.25 -10.10
N PHE A 92 -31.31 14.24 -11.31
CA PHE A 92 -30.39 13.20 -11.80
C PHE A 92 -28.92 13.50 -11.50
N TRP A 93 -28.61 14.73 -11.05
CA TRP A 93 -27.25 15.19 -10.83
C TRP A 93 -26.91 15.28 -9.36
N TYR A 94 -25.70 14.90 -9.07
CA TYR A 94 -25.03 15.16 -7.81
C TYR A 94 -23.64 15.76 -8.10
N ALA A 95 -23.23 16.73 -7.31
CA ALA A 95 -21.86 17.25 -7.34
C ALA A 95 -21.42 17.61 -5.92
N GLN A 96 -20.15 17.39 -5.63
CA GLN A 96 -19.51 17.81 -4.38
C GLN A 96 -18.10 18.31 -4.63
N VAL A 97 -17.67 19.26 -3.79
CA VAL A 97 -16.29 19.64 -3.62
C VAL A 97 -15.90 19.41 -2.16
N ARG A 98 -14.70 18.90 -1.93
CA ARG A 98 -14.11 18.74 -0.59
C ARG A 98 -12.72 19.33 -0.58
N TYR A 99 -12.41 20.05 0.49
CA TYR A 99 -11.06 20.45 0.86
C TYR A 99 -10.76 19.92 2.25
N SER A 100 -9.59 19.35 2.43
CA SER A 100 -9.10 18.93 3.74
C SER A 100 -7.64 19.33 3.93
N GLU A 101 -7.28 19.68 5.14
CA GLU A 101 -5.92 20.02 5.52
C GLU A 101 -5.63 19.54 6.92
N GLN A 102 -4.41 19.02 7.14
CA GLN A 102 -3.92 18.71 8.47
C GLN A 102 -2.43 19.04 8.59
N HIS A 103 -2.08 19.55 9.76
CA HIS A 103 -0.72 19.85 10.18
C HIS A 103 -0.40 19.02 11.40
N PHE A 104 0.73 18.36 11.41
CA PHE A 104 1.19 17.61 12.56
C PHE A 104 2.64 17.98 12.89
N GLY A 105 2.95 17.94 14.17
CA GLY A 105 4.29 18.15 14.68
C GLY A 105 5.07 16.85 14.82
N ASP A 106 6.25 16.97 15.40
CA ASP A 106 7.16 15.86 15.65
C ASP A 106 6.50 14.73 16.43
N TYR A 107 6.76 13.51 15.97
CA TYR A 107 6.17 12.30 16.51
C TYR A 107 6.74 11.95 17.88
N ARG A 108 5.88 11.69 18.87
CA ARG A 108 6.28 11.27 20.21
C ARG A 108 6.50 9.78 20.29
N ILE A 109 7.60 9.37 20.93
CA ILE A 109 7.94 7.97 21.22
C ILE A 109 8.13 7.76 22.73
N PRO A 110 7.98 6.53 23.24
CA PRO A 110 8.03 6.26 24.68
C PRO A 110 9.46 6.20 25.26
N THR A 111 10.48 6.57 24.50
CA THR A 111 11.89 6.54 24.90
C THR A 111 12.58 7.86 24.61
N ASP A 112 13.68 8.13 25.31
CA ASP A 112 14.57 9.27 25.10
C ASP A 112 15.84 8.89 24.31
N THR A 113 15.94 7.62 23.86
CA THR A 113 17.09 7.11 23.13
C THR A 113 16.63 6.03 22.15
N ILE A 114 17.12 6.06 20.92
CA ILE A 114 16.99 4.98 19.94
C ILE A 114 18.36 4.43 19.59
N VAL A 115 18.43 3.15 19.20
CA VAL A 115 19.64 2.54 18.65
C VAL A 115 19.50 2.48 17.14
N TYR A 116 20.43 3.11 16.43
CA TYR A 116 20.49 3.13 14.98
C TYR A 116 21.91 2.80 14.53
N LEU A 117 22.08 1.78 13.71
CA LEU A 117 23.38 1.26 13.26
C LEU A 117 24.37 1.09 14.43
N THR A 118 23.93 0.45 15.52
CA THR A 118 24.70 0.23 16.77
C THR A 118 24.98 1.48 17.62
N GLN A 119 24.69 2.68 17.12
CA GLN A 119 24.87 3.92 17.85
C GLN A 119 23.59 4.31 18.60
N LYS A 120 23.77 4.84 19.82
CA LYS A 120 22.67 5.40 20.61
C LYS A 120 22.43 6.84 20.20
N MET A 121 21.28 7.11 19.61
CA MET A 121 20.84 8.45 19.20
C MET A 121 19.89 9.02 20.26
N PRO A 122 20.18 10.22 20.82
CA PRO A 122 19.30 10.86 21.78
C PRO A 122 18.01 11.32 21.09
N VAL A 123 16.90 11.27 21.85
CA VAL A 123 15.58 11.79 21.43
C VAL A 123 15.11 12.81 22.46
N TYR A 124 15.35 14.08 22.18
CA TYR A 124 15.05 15.17 23.08
C TYR A 124 13.52 15.34 23.26
N GLY A 125 13.09 15.48 24.51
CA GLY A 125 11.68 15.61 24.84
C GLY A 125 10.81 14.42 24.40
N ARG A 126 11.42 13.28 24.08
CA ARG A 126 10.75 12.10 23.48
C ARG A 126 10.02 12.40 22.17
N LYS A 127 10.53 13.33 21.38
CA LYS A 127 10.04 13.68 20.06
C LYS A 127 11.11 13.38 19.02
N LEU A 128 10.74 12.70 17.96
CA LEU A 128 11.60 12.51 16.80
C LEU A 128 11.66 13.81 16.00
N LYS A 129 12.74 14.59 16.16
CA LYS A 129 12.95 15.86 15.47
C LYS A 129 12.74 15.69 13.96
N ASN A 130 12.16 16.73 13.34
CA ASN A 130 11.93 16.81 11.90
C ASN A 130 11.01 15.70 11.34
N THR A 131 10.04 15.24 12.15
CA THR A 131 8.98 14.32 11.65
C THR A 131 7.63 15.01 11.53
N ALA A 132 7.62 16.33 11.61
CA ALA A 132 6.47 17.17 11.32
C ALA A 132 6.04 17.07 9.85
N GLY A 133 4.79 17.42 9.58
CA GLY A 133 4.30 17.39 8.21
C GLY A 133 2.99 18.11 8.00
N ILE A 134 2.66 18.24 6.72
CA ILE A 134 1.41 18.84 6.24
C ILE A 134 0.82 17.94 5.15
N GLU A 135 -0.49 17.80 5.18
CA GLU A 135 -1.27 17.19 4.13
C GLU A 135 -2.40 18.13 3.70
N ARG A 136 -2.58 18.27 2.37
CA ARG A 136 -3.64 19.09 1.75
C ARG A 136 -4.29 18.29 0.65
N ASN A 137 -5.60 18.20 0.68
CA ASN A 137 -6.35 17.44 -0.29
C ASN A 137 -7.48 18.31 -0.85
N ILE A 138 -7.67 18.20 -2.15
CA ILE A 138 -8.83 18.77 -2.82
C ILE A 138 -9.46 17.70 -3.71
N GLY A 139 -10.77 17.58 -3.65
CA GLY A 139 -11.52 16.62 -4.44
C GLY A 139 -12.79 17.21 -5.01
N PHE A 140 -13.06 16.90 -6.27
CA PHE A 140 -14.34 17.14 -6.93
C PHE A 140 -14.92 15.81 -7.37
N PHE A 141 -16.20 15.61 -7.09
CA PHE A 141 -16.93 14.43 -7.53
C PHE A 141 -18.26 14.84 -8.12
N ALA A 142 -18.62 14.26 -9.26
CA ALA A 142 -19.92 14.43 -9.88
C ALA A 142 -20.53 13.07 -10.25
N GLN A 143 -21.83 12.94 -10.07
CA GLN A 143 -22.59 11.78 -10.50
C GLN A 143 -23.79 12.21 -11.31
N TYR A 144 -23.99 11.54 -12.44
CA TYR A 144 -25.23 11.56 -13.19
C TYR A 144 -25.87 10.18 -13.09
N GLN A 145 -27.15 10.13 -12.69
CA GLN A 145 -27.89 8.88 -12.65
C GLN A 145 -29.31 9.08 -13.12
N ARG A 146 -29.65 8.43 -14.22
CA ARG A 146 -31.03 8.47 -14.78
C ARG A 146 -31.39 7.09 -15.30
N GLN A 147 -32.51 6.54 -14.80
CA GLN A 147 -33.03 5.23 -15.20
C GLN A 147 -31.96 4.12 -15.16
N ARG A 148 -31.48 3.71 -16.31
CA ARG A 148 -30.54 2.60 -16.53
C ARG A 148 -29.07 3.04 -16.61
N TYR A 149 -28.81 4.35 -16.68
CA TYR A 149 -27.46 4.89 -16.86
C TYR A 149 -26.98 5.61 -15.59
N LYS A 150 -25.75 5.27 -15.19
CA LYS A 150 -25.03 5.91 -14.09
C LYS A 150 -23.62 6.27 -14.57
N ALA A 151 -23.21 7.52 -14.34
CA ALA A 151 -21.87 8.00 -14.61
C ALA A 151 -21.32 8.71 -13.38
N ASN A 152 -20.10 8.37 -12.99
CA ASN A 152 -19.35 9.05 -11.94
C ASN A 152 -18.10 9.68 -12.56
N TYR A 153 -17.75 10.88 -12.13
CA TYR A 153 -16.56 11.61 -12.50
C TYR A 153 -15.87 12.09 -11.23
N SER A 154 -14.58 11.90 -11.12
CA SER A 154 -13.81 12.37 -9.97
C SER A 154 -12.50 12.99 -10.43
N VAL A 155 -12.15 14.10 -9.79
CA VAL A 155 -10.83 14.72 -9.87
C VAL A 155 -10.37 14.98 -8.45
N SER A 156 -9.22 14.47 -8.07
CA SER A 156 -8.66 14.68 -6.73
C SER A 156 -7.16 14.91 -6.80
N ASN A 157 -6.65 15.69 -5.86
CA ASN A 157 -5.23 15.90 -5.66
C ASN A 157 -4.91 15.77 -4.18
N VAL A 158 -3.92 14.95 -3.86
CA VAL A 158 -3.35 14.77 -2.53
C VAL A 158 -1.94 15.34 -2.53
N TYR A 159 -1.68 16.31 -1.69
CA TYR A 159 -0.35 16.86 -1.45
C TYR A 159 0.10 16.53 -0.05
N GLN A 160 1.31 15.99 0.10
CA GLN A 160 1.95 15.71 1.37
C GLN A 160 3.37 16.27 1.38
N LYS A 161 3.79 16.87 2.50
CA LYS A 161 5.19 17.15 2.80
C LYS A 161 5.46 16.66 4.22
N THR A 162 6.49 15.83 4.40
CA THR A 162 6.84 15.23 5.69
C THR A 162 8.34 15.19 5.85
N GLY A 163 8.83 15.66 6.97
CA GLY A 163 10.24 15.55 7.33
C GLY A 163 10.62 14.11 7.71
N PHE A 164 11.91 13.80 7.64
CA PHE A 164 12.51 12.55 8.12
C PHE A 164 13.37 12.82 9.35
N PHE A 165 13.37 11.88 10.29
CA PHE A 165 14.24 11.98 11.46
C PHE A 165 15.72 11.91 11.03
N PRO A 166 16.51 12.99 11.20
CA PRO A 166 17.86 13.06 10.65
C PRO A 166 18.86 12.14 11.35
N GLY A 167 18.53 11.69 12.56
CA GLY A 167 19.34 10.72 13.29
C GLY A 167 19.29 9.30 12.75
N ALA A 168 18.34 9.01 11.86
CA ALA A 168 18.18 7.71 11.19
C ALA A 168 18.16 7.84 9.66
N HIS A 169 18.67 8.95 9.12
CA HIS A 169 18.80 9.21 7.70
C HIS A 169 20.29 9.26 7.33
N GLY A 170 20.77 8.24 6.64
CA GLY A 170 22.20 8.10 6.35
C GLY A 170 23.02 7.65 7.56
N ILE A 171 24.20 8.24 7.75
CA ILE A 171 25.08 7.94 8.89
C ILE A 171 24.52 8.61 10.15
N PRO A 172 24.45 7.90 11.29
CA PRO A 172 24.02 8.49 12.56
C PRO A 172 24.88 9.69 12.96
N ASP A 173 24.24 10.85 13.18
CA ASP A 173 24.89 12.08 13.63
C ASP A 173 24.08 12.73 14.75
N ALA A 174 24.61 12.67 15.97
CA ALA A 174 23.92 13.19 17.16
C ALA A 174 23.74 14.72 17.11
N SER A 175 24.61 15.46 16.43
CA SER A 175 24.49 16.93 16.31
C SER A 175 23.25 17.38 15.51
N ARG A 176 22.77 16.51 14.62
CA ARG A 176 21.60 16.78 13.76
C ARG A 176 20.26 16.58 14.45
N VAL A 177 20.24 16.00 15.66
CA VAL A 177 19.00 15.71 16.40
C VAL A 177 18.78 16.62 17.60
N GLU A 178 19.63 17.62 17.81
CA GLU A 178 19.44 18.62 18.88
C GLU A 178 18.09 19.34 18.71
N ASP A 179 17.43 19.59 19.86
CA ASP A 179 16.13 20.27 19.89
C ASP A 179 16.31 21.74 19.46
N ASP A 180 15.58 22.18 18.46
CA ASP A 180 15.57 23.56 17.97
C ASP A 180 14.42 24.40 18.57
N GLY A 181 13.60 23.79 19.44
CA GLY A 181 12.45 24.43 20.10
C GLY A 181 11.19 24.54 19.23
N ASP A 182 11.25 24.17 17.93
CA ASP A 182 10.08 24.15 17.03
C ASP A 182 9.76 22.73 16.56
N SER A 183 8.74 22.13 17.14
CA SER A 183 8.31 20.78 16.77
C SER A 183 7.42 20.73 15.51
N ARG A 184 7.30 21.83 14.76
CA ARG A 184 6.46 21.90 13.56
C ARG A 184 7.21 22.34 12.30
N ASN A 185 8.48 22.70 12.41
CA ASN A 185 9.31 22.97 11.26
C ASN A 185 9.62 21.67 10.47
N MET A 186 9.93 21.85 9.21
CA MET A 186 10.32 20.75 8.30
C MET A 186 11.59 21.16 7.57
N GLU A 187 12.70 20.77 8.15
CA GLU A 187 14.04 20.96 7.57
C GLU A 187 14.43 19.79 6.67
N LEU A 188 15.61 19.83 6.08
CA LEU A 188 16.18 18.68 5.38
C LEU A 188 16.62 17.62 6.42
N PRO A 189 16.36 16.33 6.17
CA PRO A 189 15.71 15.75 4.98
C PRO A 189 14.18 15.75 5.08
N TYR A 190 13.51 15.84 3.93
CA TYR A 190 12.04 15.71 3.85
C TYR A 190 11.60 15.09 2.52
N SER A 191 10.40 14.57 2.49
CA SER A 191 9.73 14.13 1.27
C SER A 191 8.55 15.04 0.91
N LYS A 192 8.29 15.17 -0.40
CA LYS A 192 7.07 15.76 -0.95
C LYS A 192 6.41 14.78 -1.89
N VAL A 193 5.09 14.71 -1.83
CA VAL A 193 4.29 13.94 -2.78
C VAL A 193 3.14 14.80 -3.28
N ASN A 194 2.90 14.76 -4.58
CA ASN A 194 1.72 15.33 -5.20
C ASN A 194 1.08 14.26 -6.07
N HIS A 195 -0.16 13.85 -5.76
CA HIS A 195 -0.85 12.78 -6.45
C HIS A 195 -2.17 13.27 -7.03
N LEU A 196 -2.18 13.53 -8.32
CA LEU A 196 -3.36 13.89 -9.10
C LEU A 196 -4.04 12.64 -9.63
N LYS A 197 -5.38 12.57 -9.47
CA LYS A 197 -6.21 11.48 -10.01
C LYS A 197 -7.40 12.06 -10.77
N VAL A 198 -7.65 11.55 -11.96
CA VAL A 198 -8.84 11.84 -12.77
C VAL A 198 -9.47 10.51 -13.14
N THR A 199 -10.70 10.26 -12.72
CA THR A 199 -11.36 8.98 -12.92
C THR A 199 -12.79 9.15 -13.42
N THR A 200 -13.26 8.18 -14.21
CA THR A 200 -14.67 8.07 -14.59
C THR A 200 -15.11 6.61 -14.54
N LEU A 201 -16.30 6.39 -14.01
CA LEU A 201 -16.98 5.10 -13.97
C LEU A 201 -18.32 5.24 -14.65
N GLN A 202 -18.55 4.42 -15.68
CA GLN A 202 -19.75 4.44 -16.50
C GLN A 202 -20.48 3.11 -16.37
N GLN A 203 -21.80 3.13 -16.19
CA GLN A 203 -22.59 1.92 -16.08
C GLN A 203 -23.90 2.08 -16.82
N TYR A 204 -24.24 1.07 -17.61
CA TYR A 204 -25.54 0.96 -18.24
C TYR A 204 -26.17 -0.39 -17.90
N ALA A 205 -27.39 -0.37 -17.36
CA ALA A 205 -28.10 -1.58 -16.93
C ALA A 205 -29.32 -1.85 -17.81
N TRP A 206 -29.31 -2.98 -18.52
CA TRP A 206 -30.50 -3.59 -19.12
C TRP A 206 -31.15 -4.56 -18.12
N GLU A 207 -32.24 -5.20 -18.50
CA GLU A 207 -32.94 -6.15 -17.60
C GLU A 207 -32.03 -7.31 -17.13
N LYS A 208 -31.25 -7.87 -18.04
CA LYS A 208 -30.38 -9.03 -17.79
C LYS A 208 -28.89 -8.77 -18.00
N LEU A 209 -28.52 -7.56 -18.40
CA LEU A 209 -27.14 -7.23 -18.74
C LEU A 209 -26.75 -5.90 -18.13
N VAL A 210 -25.59 -5.87 -17.50
CA VAL A 210 -24.97 -4.64 -16.99
C VAL A 210 -23.61 -4.49 -17.66
N LEU A 211 -23.45 -3.40 -18.42
CA LEU A 211 -22.16 -2.97 -18.97
C LEU A 211 -21.58 -1.91 -18.04
N SER A 212 -20.34 -2.09 -17.62
CA SER A 212 -19.57 -1.07 -16.88
C SER A 212 -18.23 -0.83 -17.55
N GLY A 213 -17.80 0.42 -17.54
CA GLY A 213 -16.49 0.85 -18.05
C GLY A 213 -15.88 1.85 -17.09
N ASP A 214 -14.62 1.66 -16.79
CA ASP A 214 -13.84 2.49 -15.87
C ASP A 214 -12.63 3.01 -16.62
N PHE A 215 -12.29 4.28 -16.41
CA PHE A 215 -11.09 4.90 -16.95
C PHE A 215 -10.45 5.76 -15.87
N GLY A 216 -9.13 5.66 -15.71
CA GLY A 216 -8.34 6.43 -14.74
C GLY A 216 -7.05 6.95 -15.35
N PHE A 217 -6.75 8.22 -15.04
CA PHE A 217 -5.42 8.81 -15.18
C PHE A 217 -4.92 9.21 -13.81
N GLN A 218 -3.67 8.84 -13.50
CA GLN A 218 -3.00 9.22 -12.27
C GLN A 218 -1.61 9.75 -12.60
N ASN A 219 -1.23 10.82 -11.92
CA ASN A 219 0.14 11.33 -11.89
C ASN A 219 0.59 11.40 -10.45
N ASN A 220 1.57 10.57 -10.09
CA ASN A 220 2.22 10.59 -8.77
C ASN A 220 3.61 11.15 -8.91
N HIS A 221 3.82 12.35 -8.39
CA HIS A 221 5.10 13.03 -8.34
C HIS A 221 5.62 13.02 -6.91
N ARG A 222 6.68 12.26 -6.66
CA ARG A 222 7.37 12.15 -5.36
C ARG A 222 8.77 12.71 -5.47
N GLU A 223 9.16 13.51 -4.49
CA GLU A 223 10.51 14.05 -4.32
C GLU A 223 11.02 13.73 -2.91
N GLU A 224 12.31 13.43 -2.81
CA GLU A 224 13.05 13.35 -1.56
C GLU A 224 14.18 14.37 -1.59
N TRP A 225 14.27 15.14 -0.52
CA TRP A 225 15.19 16.26 -0.40
C TRP A 225 16.12 16.04 0.78
N SER A 226 17.42 16.16 0.56
CA SER A 226 18.47 16.03 1.56
C SER A 226 19.58 17.02 1.24
N VAL A 227 20.32 17.46 2.26
CA VAL A 227 21.53 18.26 2.01
C VAL A 227 22.44 17.50 1.05
N PHE A 228 22.88 18.16 -0.01
CA PHE A 228 23.71 17.52 -1.03
C PHE A 228 24.88 16.76 -0.39
N HIS A 229 25.00 15.52 -0.72
CA HIS A 229 26.10 14.65 -0.36
C HIS A 229 26.38 13.70 -1.52
N THR A 230 27.59 13.23 -1.62
CA THR A 230 27.99 12.27 -2.64
C THR A 230 28.73 11.10 -2.01
N HIS A 231 28.52 9.93 -2.56
CA HIS A 231 29.28 8.74 -2.20
C HIS A 231 30.73 8.78 -2.74
N TYR A 232 30.99 9.61 -3.74
CA TYR A 232 32.30 9.74 -4.40
C TYR A 232 32.65 11.21 -4.62
N GLY A 233 33.60 11.74 -3.98
CA GLY A 233 33.94 13.16 -3.93
C GLY A 233 34.12 13.93 -5.24
N SER A 234 33.85 13.33 -6.42
CA SER A 234 33.99 13.96 -7.74
C SER A 234 32.67 14.46 -8.33
N GLN A 235 31.53 14.12 -7.74
CA GLN A 235 30.24 14.58 -8.21
C GLN A 235 30.03 16.05 -7.84
N PRO A 236 29.78 16.95 -8.81
CA PRO A 236 29.57 18.37 -8.53
C PRO A 236 28.15 18.56 -7.93
N VAL A 237 28.01 19.61 -7.13
CA VAL A 237 26.70 20.06 -6.66
C VAL A 237 25.86 20.47 -7.87
N PRO A 238 24.60 19.99 -8.00
CA PRO A 238 23.72 20.41 -9.08
C PRO A 238 23.45 21.93 -9.06
N GLU A 239 23.48 22.58 -10.24
CA GLU A 239 23.17 24.02 -10.34
C GLU A 239 21.71 24.33 -9.99
N LYS A 240 20.80 23.41 -10.32
CA LYS A 240 19.37 23.54 -10.03
C LYS A 240 18.95 22.53 -8.98
N ASP A 241 18.21 23.00 -7.99
CA ASP A 241 17.68 22.16 -6.88
C ASP A 241 18.80 21.31 -6.23
N PRO A 242 19.86 21.93 -5.67
CA PRO A 242 21.06 21.23 -5.22
C PRO A 242 20.80 20.15 -4.18
N ASP A 243 19.73 20.30 -3.38
CA ASP A 243 19.36 19.39 -2.32
C ASP A 243 18.23 18.40 -2.73
N LYS A 244 17.87 18.35 -4.02
CA LYS A 244 16.92 17.35 -4.51
C LYS A 244 17.64 16.02 -4.73
N GLU A 245 17.46 15.11 -3.79
CA GLU A 245 18.13 13.82 -3.78
C GLU A 245 17.53 12.87 -4.81
N LEU A 246 16.24 12.60 -4.70
CA LEU A 246 15.48 11.70 -5.57
C LEU A 246 14.20 12.37 -6.04
N ALA A 247 13.81 12.14 -7.27
CA ALA A 247 12.48 12.48 -7.76
C ALA A 247 11.97 11.44 -8.76
N PHE A 248 10.70 11.10 -8.62
CA PHE A 248 10.00 10.11 -9.43
C PHE A 248 8.69 10.71 -9.92
N ASN A 249 8.41 10.57 -11.21
CA ASN A 249 7.19 11.05 -11.84
C ASN A 249 6.48 9.90 -12.54
N LEU A 250 5.56 9.24 -11.83
CA LEU A 250 4.81 8.09 -12.32
C LEU A 250 3.49 8.55 -12.93
N ASN A 251 3.34 8.35 -14.23
CA ASN A 251 2.09 8.50 -14.95
C ASN A 251 1.45 7.13 -15.17
N THR A 252 0.17 6.99 -14.83
CA THR A 252 -0.59 5.74 -14.99
C THR A 252 -1.89 6.02 -15.72
N LEU A 253 -2.10 5.30 -16.82
CA LEU A 253 -3.39 5.19 -17.51
C LEU A 253 -3.97 3.81 -17.24
N SER A 254 -5.23 3.74 -16.85
CA SER A 254 -5.94 2.49 -16.62
C SER A 254 -7.32 2.52 -17.25
N ALA A 255 -7.76 1.38 -17.77
CA ALA A 255 -9.11 1.22 -18.32
C ALA A 255 -9.63 -0.18 -18.02
N SER A 256 -10.91 -0.32 -17.75
CA SER A 256 -11.55 -1.63 -17.69
C SER A 256 -12.95 -1.60 -18.31
N VAL A 257 -13.36 -2.74 -18.88
CA VAL A 257 -14.72 -2.96 -19.38
C VAL A 257 -15.21 -4.28 -18.85
N LYS A 258 -16.39 -4.29 -18.24
CA LYS A 258 -17.01 -5.49 -17.66
C LYS A 258 -18.46 -5.60 -18.13
N VAL A 259 -18.81 -6.80 -18.57
CA VAL A 259 -20.18 -7.16 -18.94
C VAL A 259 -20.65 -8.21 -17.96
N ARG A 260 -21.68 -7.91 -17.19
CA ARG A 260 -22.34 -8.84 -16.26
C ARG A 260 -23.67 -9.24 -16.85
N PHE A 261 -23.84 -10.54 -17.00
CA PHE A 261 -25.06 -11.15 -17.53
C PHE A 261 -25.76 -11.97 -16.44
N ILE A 262 -27.03 -11.67 -16.18
CA ILE A 262 -27.90 -12.38 -15.23
C ILE A 262 -28.74 -13.36 -16.03
N GLY A 263 -28.24 -14.60 -16.20
CA GLY A 263 -28.85 -15.62 -17.03
C GLY A 263 -30.19 -16.13 -16.48
N SER A 264 -30.25 -16.31 -15.16
CA SER A 264 -31.45 -16.75 -14.42
C SER A 264 -31.37 -16.28 -12.97
N SER A 265 -32.36 -16.61 -12.15
CA SER A 265 -32.31 -16.40 -10.69
C SER A 265 -31.13 -17.12 -10.03
N SER A 266 -30.62 -18.18 -10.66
CA SER A 266 -29.56 -19.03 -10.11
C SER A 266 -28.18 -18.79 -10.73
N TRP A 267 -28.09 -18.20 -11.92
CA TRP A 267 -26.83 -18.04 -12.64
C TRP A 267 -26.52 -16.59 -12.98
N GLU A 268 -25.31 -16.18 -12.66
CA GLU A 268 -24.74 -14.90 -13.04
C GLU A 268 -23.35 -15.12 -13.67
N HIS A 269 -23.07 -14.47 -14.78
CA HIS A 269 -21.76 -14.50 -15.44
C HIS A 269 -21.23 -13.08 -15.61
N ALA A 270 -19.91 -12.93 -15.51
CA ALA A 270 -19.22 -11.68 -15.83
C ALA A 270 -18.02 -11.98 -16.72
N LEU A 271 -17.90 -11.20 -17.79
CA LEU A 271 -16.74 -11.12 -18.66
C LEU A 271 -16.11 -9.76 -18.49
N GLY A 272 -14.80 -9.68 -18.44
CA GLY A 272 -14.11 -8.42 -18.29
C GLY A 272 -12.78 -8.38 -19.03
N TRP A 273 -12.42 -7.17 -19.39
CA TRP A 273 -11.11 -6.79 -19.87
C TRP A 273 -10.61 -5.62 -19.05
N ASP A 274 -9.33 -5.59 -18.72
CA ASP A 274 -8.65 -4.41 -18.18
C ASP A 274 -7.26 -4.24 -18.80
N GLY A 275 -6.79 -3.01 -18.77
CA GLY A 275 -5.47 -2.63 -19.24
C GLY A 275 -4.92 -1.47 -18.43
N GLN A 276 -3.59 -1.45 -18.29
CA GLN A 276 -2.86 -0.39 -17.61
C GLN A 276 -1.56 -0.10 -18.35
N HIS A 277 -1.23 1.19 -18.44
CA HIS A 277 0.06 1.66 -18.93
C HIS A 277 0.67 2.63 -17.93
N GLN A 278 1.93 2.39 -17.58
CA GLN A 278 2.71 3.19 -16.64
C GLN A 278 3.99 3.68 -17.28
N ARG A 279 4.36 4.93 -16.99
CA ARG A 279 5.67 5.49 -17.28
C ARG A 279 6.20 6.22 -16.06
N ASN A 280 7.39 5.87 -15.63
CA ASN A 280 8.11 6.52 -14.54
C ASN A 280 9.38 7.18 -15.08
N ASP A 281 9.45 8.49 -14.91
CA ASP A 281 10.64 9.29 -15.20
C ASP A 281 11.34 9.62 -13.86
N ILE A 282 12.67 9.73 -13.86
CA ILE A 282 13.47 9.98 -12.65
C ILE A 282 14.30 11.25 -12.79
N SER A 283 14.62 11.87 -11.64
CA SER A 283 15.59 12.97 -11.54
C SER A 283 16.10 13.10 -10.11
N GLY A 284 17.05 14.01 -9.87
CA GLY A 284 17.74 14.19 -8.61
C GLY A 284 19.22 13.87 -8.75
N TYR A 285 20.00 14.09 -7.70
CA TYR A 285 21.45 13.83 -7.75
C TYR A 285 21.82 12.39 -7.35
N SER A 286 20.90 11.64 -6.79
CA SER A 286 21.06 10.24 -6.36
C SER A 286 20.25 9.30 -7.26
N PHE A 287 20.53 8.01 -7.15
CA PHE A 287 19.83 6.96 -7.88
C PHE A 287 19.31 5.88 -6.92
N LEU A 288 18.08 5.43 -7.12
CA LEU A 288 17.51 4.30 -6.38
C LEU A 288 16.87 3.27 -7.32
N LEU A 289 16.02 3.72 -8.25
CA LEU A 289 15.42 2.87 -9.26
C LEU A 289 15.39 3.59 -10.62
N PRO A 290 15.46 2.82 -11.72
CA PRO A 290 15.57 3.37 -13.06
C PRO A 290 14.26 3.89 -13.64
N GLU A 291 14.36 4.63 -14.74
CA GLU A 291 13.21 4.91 -15.60
C GLU A 291 12.65 3.63 -16.20
N TYR A 292 11.33 3.56 -16.29
CA TYR A 292 10.66 2.42 -16.90
C TYR A 292 9.33 2.78 -17.52
N TYR A 293 8.88 1.93 -18.44
CA TYR A 293 7.47 1.83 -18.79
C TYR A 293 6.98 0.38 -18.69
N ARG A 294 5.75 0.23 -18.22
CA ARG A 294 5.10 -1.06 -17.99
C ARG A 294 3.70 -1.02 -18.60
N SER A 295 3.34 -2.06 -19.34
CA SER A 295 1.99 -2.25 -19.84
C SER A 295 1.47 -3.61 -19.42
N THR A 296 0.24 -3.64 -18.91
CA THR A 296 -0.43 -4.90 -18.54
C THR A 296 -1.82 -4.93 -19.13
N THR A 297 -2.30 -6.12 -19.47
CA THR A 297 -3.67 -6.35 -19.91
C THR A 297 -4.16 -7.70 -19.43
N GLY A 298 -5.44 -7.81 -19.13
CA GLY A 298 -6.05 -9.04 -18.62
C GLY A 298 -7.45 -9.28 -19.17
N LEU A 299 -7.77 -10.55 -19.36
CA LEU A 299 -9.11 -11.03 -19.70
C LEU A 299 -9.61 -11.92 -18.57
N LEU A 300 -10.84 -11.72 -18.12
CA LEU A 300 -11.43 -12.47 -17.03
C LEU A 300 -12.82 -12.99 -17.37
N TRP A 301 -13.13 -14.15 -16.82
CA TRP A 301 -14.47 -14.72 -16.77
C TRP A 301 -14.78 -15.19 -15.36
N LEU A 302 -15.95 -14.80 -14.86
CA LEU A 302 -16.48 -15.20 -13.57
C LEU A 302 -17.87 -15.78 -13.73
N THR A 303 -18.22 -16.74 -12.90
CA THR A 303 -19.56 -17.30 -12.82
C THR A 303 -19.95 -17.49 -11.36
N THR A 304 -21.21 -17.22 -11.05
CA THR A 304 -21.78 -17.48 -9.74
C THR A 304 -23.05 -18.30 -9.92
N TYR A 305 -23.13 -19.41 -9.19
CA TYR A 305 -24.28 -20.30 -9.15
C TYR A 305 -24.92 -20.31 -7.75
N LYS A 306 -26.19 -19.97 -7.70
CA LYS A 306 -26.99 -19.93 -6.46
C LYS A 306 -28.16 -20.91 -6.60
N PRO A 307 -27.97 -22.21 -6.27
CA PRO A 307 -29.06 -23.20 -6.36
C PRO A 307 -30.24 -22.88 -5.43
N ASN A 308 -29.95 -22.19 -4.34
CA ASN A 308 -30.92 -21.74 -3.35
C ASN A 308 -30.37 -20.54 -2.56
N ASN A 309 -31.13 -20.05 -1.58
CA ASN A 309 -30.72 -18.93 -0.72
C ASN A 309 -29.66 -19.29 0.34
N VAL A 310 -29.31 -20.55 0.48
CA VAL A 310 -28.40 -21.08 1.50
C VAL A 310 -26.99 -21.27 0.95
N ILE A 311 -26.86 -21.59 -0.33
CA ILE A 311 -25.60 -21.95 -0.97
C ILE A 311 -25.34 -21.02 -2.17
N SER A 312 -24.13 -20.50 -2.25
CA SER A 312 -23.62 -19.81 -3.42
C SER A 312 -22.23 -20.33 -3.76
N VAL A 313 -22.02 -20.77 -5.00
CA VAL A 313 -20.73 -21.20 -5.53
C VAL A 313 -20.30 -20.21 -6.58
N SER A 314 -19.07 -19.72 -6.47
CA SER A 314 -18.48 -18.79 -7.46
C SER A 314 -17.17 -19.36 -7.97
N GLY A 315 -16.95 -19.26 -9.27
CA GLY A 315 -15.69 -19.67 -9.88
C GLY A 315 -15.30 -18.75 -11.01
N GLY A 316 -14.03 -18.72 -11.34
CA GLY A 316 -13.55 -17.91 -12.44
C GLY A 316 -12.13 -18.19 -12.84
N MET A 317 -11.77 -17.65 -13.99
CA MET A 317 -10.42 -17.69 -14.54
C MET A 317 -10.06 -16.34 -15.15
N ARG A 318 -8.77 -16.07 -15.17
CA ARG A 318 -8.20 -14.87 -15.74
C ARG A 318 -6.86 -15.20 -16.38
N TYR A 319 -6.56 -14.56 -17.51
CA TYR A 319 -5.24 -14.55 -18.12
C TYR A 319 -4.76 -13.12 -18.20
N ASP A 320 -3.52 -12.88 -17.74
CA ASP A 320 -2.87 -11.57 -17.83
C ASP A 320 -1.60 -11.67 -18.65
N TYR A 321 -1.36 -10.60 -19.41
CA TYR A 321 -0.11 -10.37 -20.12
C TYR A 321 0.49 -9.05 -19.70
N GLY A 322 1.78 -9.03 -19.46
CA GLY A 322 2.54 -7.86 -19.08
C GLY A 322 3.84 -7.72 -19.85
N TYR A 323 4.18 -6.47 -20.13
CA TYR A 323 5.45 -6.06 -20.70
C TYR A 323 6.07 -4.96 -19.85
N ILE A 324 7.36 -5.07 -19.55
CA ILE A 324 8.14 -4.05 -18.88
C ILE A 324 9.42 -3.78 -19.64
N HIS A 325 9.73 -2.51 -19.83
CA HIS A 325 11.01 -2.02 -20.32
C HIS A 325 11.61 -1.08 -19.27
N ILE A 326 12.81 -1.37 -18.85
CA ILE A 326 13.60 -0.61 -17.90
C ILE A 326 14.80 -0.05 -18.64
N SER A 327 15.07 1.25 -18.46
CA SER A 327 16.20 1.93 -19.07
C SER A 327 17.50 1.60 -18.34
N SER A 328 18.61 1.57 -19.05
CA SER A 328 19.93 1.55 -18.41
C SER A 328 20.24 2.93 -17.79
N HIS A 329 20.97 2.92 -16.70
CA HIS A 329 21.48 4.13 -16.04
C HIS A 329 22.95 3.92 -15.67
N GLU A 330 23.82 4.70 -16.29
CA GLU A 330 25.27 4.71 -16.02
C GLU A 330 25.60 5.85 -15.04
N ASP A 331 26.41 5.53 -14.04
CA ASP A 331 26.96 6.53 -13.12
C ASP A 331 28.42 6.83 -13.48
N ALA A 332 28.62 7.91 -14.22
CA ALA A 332 29.94 8.34 -14.66
C ALA A 332 30.88 8.72 -13.48
N TYR A 333 30.33 9.25 -12.40
CA TYR A 333 31.09 9.61 -11.20
C TYR A 333 31.55 8.38 -10.41
N LEU A 334 30.72 7.32 -10.37
CA LEU A 334 31.10 6.04 -9.81
C LEU A 334 32.23 5.40 -10.61
N ALA A 335 32.18 5.45 -11.94
CA ALA A 335 33.28 4.96 -12.80
C ALA A 335 34.61 5.63 -12.48
N ASP A 336 34.62 6.95 -12.36
CA ASP A 336 35.82 7.70 -11.99
C ASP A 336 36.32 7.41 -10.58
N TYR A 337 35.38 7.22 -9.63
CA TYR A 337 35.73 6.84 -8.28
C TYR A 337 36.39 5.46 -8.23
N LEU A 338 35.81 4.45 -8.89
CA LEU A 338 36.37 3.11 -8.95
C LEU A 338 37.77 3.06 -9.56
N ARG A 339 38.02 3.81 -10.64
CA ARG A 339 39.38 3.95 -11.24
C ARG A 339 40.36 4.53 -10.22
N LYS A 340 39.97 5.57 -9.49
CA LYS A 340 40.81 6.19 -8.44
C LYS A 340 41.09 5.25 -7.28
N GLN A 341 40.18 4.28 -7.00
CA GLN A 341 40.38 3.25 -5.98
C GLN A 341 41.22 2.06 -6.47
N GLY A 342 41.65 2.06 -7.75
CA GLY A 342 42.49 1.03 -8.32
C GLY A 342 41.77 -0.20 -8.87
N TYR A 343 40.47 -0.11 -9.12
CA TYR A 343 39.71 -1.16 -9.82
C TYR A 343 40.17 -1.20 -11.31
N ASP A 344 40.26 -2.39 -11.87
CA ASP A 344 40.54 -2.55 -13.30
C ASP A 344 39.34 -2.17 -14.17
N GLU A 345 39.57 -1.97 -15.49
CA GLU A 345 38.50 -1.51 -16.40
C GLU A 345 37.35 -2.53 -16.54
N GLU A 346 37.60 -3.81 -16.36
CA GLU A 346 36.55 -4.83 -16.38
C GLU A 346 35.61 -4.68 -15.16
N GLN A 347 36.20 -4.45 -14.00
CA GLN A 347 35.47 -4.17 -12.76
C GLN A 347 34.74 -2.84 -12.84
N VAL A 348 35.38 -1.79 -13.36
CA VAL A 348 34.75 -0.48 -13.58
C VAL A 348 33.55 -0.62 -14.51
N GLU A 349 33.69 -1.32 -15.64
CA GLU A 349 32.60 -1.53 -16.60
C GLU A 349 31.45 -2.31 -15.98
N HIS A 350 31.73 -3.23 -15.07
CA HIS A 350 30.70 -4.01 -14.37
C HIS A 350 29.94 -3.17 -13.35
N TYR A 351 30.63 -2.36 -12.53
CA TYR A 351 30.01 -1.67 -11.39
C TYR A 351 29.46 -0.27 -11.69
N LYS A 352 29.90 0.39 -12.77
CA LYS A 352 29.44 1.75 -13.13
C LYS A 352 27.94 1.84 -13.49
N TRP A 353 27.30 0.72 -13.81
CA TRP A 353 25.90 0.66 -14.16
C TRP A 353 25.03 0.54 -12.92
N ASN A 354 24.33 1.61 -12.57
CA ASN A 354 23.28 1.55 -11.56
C ASN A 354 22.12 0.68 -12.02
N SER A 355 21.84 0.66 -13.33
CA SER A 355 20.84 -0.24 -13.91
C SER A 355 21.24 -0.64 -15.33
N HIS A 356 21.11 -1.91 -15.66
CA HIS A 356 21.16 -2.38 -17.04
C HIS A 356 19.77 -2.34 -17.66
N ALA A 357 19.72 -2.17 -19.00
CA ALA A 357 18.46 -2.22 -19.73
C ALA A 357 17.80 -3.61 -19.61
N VAL A 358 16.53 -3.64 -19.19
CA VAL A 358 15.75 -4.88 -19.06
C VAL A 358 14.50 -4.79 -19.93
N LYS A 359 14.27 -5.82 -20.74
CA LYS A 359 13.02 -5.98 -21.52
C LYS A 359 12.44 -7.33 -21.20
N LYS A 360 11.28 -7.37 -20.55
CA LYS A 360 10.64 -8.63 -20.17
C LYS A 360 9.17 -8.66 -20.57
N LYS A 361 8.75 -9.86 -20.93
CA LYS A 361 7.36 -10.20 -21.19
C LYS A 361 6.96 -11.30 -20.21
N PHE A 362 5.77 -11.19 -19.67
CA PHE A 362 5.20 -12.13 -18.73
C PHE A 362 3.79 -12.48 -19.19
N GLY A 363 3.38 -13.71 -18.98
CA GLY A 363 2.00 -14.14 -19.19
C GLY A 363 1.71 -15.31 -18.29
N ASP A 364 0.57 -15.25 -17.58
CA ASP A 364 0.16 -16.35 -16.73
C ASP A 364 -1.35 -16.29 -16.47
N TYR A 365 -1.89 -17.34 -15.87
CA TYR A 365 -3.30 -17.48 -15.57
C TYR A 365 -3.55 -17.56 -14.07
N SER A 366 -4.71 -17.05 -13.67
CA SER A 366 -5.25 -17.19 -12.32
C SER A 366 -6.61 -17.87 -12.40
N PHE A 367 -6.97 -18.60 -11.35
CA PHE A 367 -8.31 -19.14 -11.20
C PHE A 367 -8.70 -19.18 -9.73
N SER A 368 -10.01 -19.21 -9.47
CA SER A 368 -10.55 -19.35 -8.12
C SER A 368 -11.85 -20.12 -8.11
N LEU A 369 -12.11 -20.78 -6.98
CA LEU A 369 -13.37 -21.41 -6.64
C LEU A 369 -13.73 -21.03 -5.21
N GLY A 370 -14.94 -20.50 -5.01
CA GLY A 370 -15.44 -20.08 -3.71
C GLY A 370 -16.80 -20.66 -3.40
N LEU A 371 -17.03 -20.96 -2.13
CA LEU A 371 -18.29 -21.42 -1.57
C LEU A 371 -18.74 -20.45 -0.46
N VAL A 372 -19.99 -20.06 -0.48
CA VAL A 372 -20.67 -19.43 0.66
C VAL A 372 -21.83 -20.32 1.06
N TRP A 373 -21.84 -20.72 2.33
CA TRP A 373 -22.90 -21.55 2.92
C TRP A 373 -23.48 -20.84 4.14
N THR A 374 -24.79 -20.52 4.09
CA THR A 374 -25.52 -19.79 5.12
C THR A 374 -26.69 -20.68 5.61
N PRO A 375 -26.40 -21.71 6.44
CA PRO A 375 -27.43 -22.66 6.89
C PRO A 375 -28.51 -22.02 7.74
N SER A 376 -28.24 -20.87 8.31
CA SER A 376 -29.21 -20.05 9.04
C SER A 376 -28.78 -18.58 9.07
N GLU A 377 -29.63 -17.67 9.51
CA GLU A 377 -29.32 -16.27 9.70
C GLU A 377 -28.15 -16.01 10.68
N ARG A 378 -27.84 -17.00 11.51
CA ARG A 378 -26.79 -16.91 12.55
C ARG A 378 -25.46 -17.44 12.11
N HIS A 379 -25.40 -18.32 11.13
CA HIS A 379 -24.19 -19.04 10.71
C HIS A 379 -23.86 -18.77 9.25
N MET A 380 -22.64 -18.35 8.98
CA MET A 380 -22.11 -18.23 7.64
C MET A 380 -20.71 -18.85 7.58
N VAL A 381 -20.52 -19.74 6.62
CA VAL A 381 -19.21 -20.32 6.27
C VAL A 381 -18.85 -19.86 4.87
N LYS A 382 -17.62 -19.40 4.70
CA LYS A 382 -17.03 -19.15 3.39
C LYS A 382 -15.78 -19.99 3.26
N ALA A 383 -15.51 -20.51 2.07
CA ALA A 383 -14.27 -21.20 1.75
C ALA A 383 -13.87 -20.85 0.32
N ASN A 384 -12.59 -20.60 0.10
CA ASN A 384 -12.06 -20.30 -1.21
C ASN A 384 -10.77 -21.07 -1.44
N VAL A 385 -10.51 -21.43 -2.69
CA VAL A 385 -9.24 -21.94 -3.17
C VAL A 385 -8.93 -21.31 -4.52
N GLY A 386 -7.69 -20.98 -4.75
CA GLY A 386 -7.29 -20.38 -6.03
C GLY A 386 -5.79 -20.40 -6.25
N ARG A 387 -5.42 -20.20 -7.51
CA ARG A 387 -4.08 -19.90 -7.95
C ARG A 387 -4.03 -18.46 -8.43
N SER A 388 -3.05 -17.73 -7.96
CA SER A 388 -2.76 -16.36 -8.37
C SER A 388 -1.30 -16.22 -8.76
N PHE A 389 -0.99 -15.15 -9.50
CA PHE A 389 0.37 -14.78 -9.84
C PHE A 389 0.53 -13.27 -9.83
N ARG A 390 1.77 -12.81 -9.80
CA ARG A 390 2.13 -11.39 -9.89
C ARG A 390 3.36 -11.19 -10.76
N LEU A 391 3.35 -10.12 -11.53
CA LEU A 391 4.50 -9.69 -12.31
C LEU A 391 5.50 -8.94 -11.41
N PRO A 392 6.81 -9.18 -11.55
CA PRO A 392 7.81 -8.39 -10.82
C PRO A 392 7.70 -6.90 -11.13
N GLY A 393 7.91 -6.08 -10.11
CA GLY A 393 7.99 -4.62 -10.24
C GLY A 393 9.33 -4.16 -10.81
N ALA A 394 9.39 -2.89 -11.25
CA ALA A 394 10.65 -2.31 -11.75
C ALA A 394 11.74 -2.27 -10.67
N ASN A 395 11.37 -1.95 -9.43
CA ASN A 395 12.27 -1.98 -8.27
C ASN A 395 12.81 -3.39 -8.00
N GLU A 396 11.97 -4.43 -8.10
CA GLU A 396 12.37 -5.81 -7.89
C GLU A 396 13.33 -6.30 -8.98
N LEU A 397 13.18 -5.81 -10.21
CA LEU A 397 14.02 -6.21 -11.33
C LEU A 397 15.33 -5.42 -11.44
N ALA A 398 15.37 -4.15 -10.98
CA ALA A 398 16.47 -3.27 -11.35
C ALA A 398 16.77 -2.11 -10.36
N ALA A 399 16.26 -2.14 -9.13
CA ALA A 399 16.77 -1.24 -8.11
C ALA A 399 18.27 -1.51 -7.89
N ASN A 400 19.06 -0.46 -7.71
CA ASN A 400 20.47 -0.58 -7.35
C ASN A 400 20.97 0.74 -6.76
N GLY A 401 20.41 1.14 -5.64
CA GLY A 401 20.74 2.40 -5.01
C GLY A 401 20.47 2.43 -3.53
N VAL A 402 20.92 3.50 -2.89
CA VAL A 402 20.76 3.71 -1.46
C VAL A 402 19.42 4.36 -1.18
N HIS A 403 18.57 3.69 -0.42
CA HIS A 403 17.36 4.26 0.13
C HIS A 403 17.68 4.88 1.48
N HIS A 404 17.99 6.16 1.49
CA HIS A 404 18.53 6.84 2.67
C HIS A 404 17.57 6.86 3.85
N GLY A 405 16.26 6.96 3.61
CA GLY A 405 15.23 6.90 4.66
C GLY A 405 15.24 5.60 5.46
N THR A 406 15.76 4.51 4.88
CA THR A 406 15.90 3.20 5.54
C THR A 406 17.35 2.75 5.68
N PHE A 407 18.31 3.51 5.14
CA PHE A 407 19.74 3.23 5.08
C PHE A 407 20.06 1.81 4.57
N ARG A 408 19.50 1.48 3.42
CA ARG A 408 19.68 0.20 2.73
C ARG A 408 20.17 0.43 1.33
N HIS A 409 21.14 -0.37 0.89
CA HIS A 409 21.46 -0.47 -0.53
C HIS A 409 20.53 -1.57 -1.10
N GLU A 410 19.49 -1.17 -1.81
CA GLU A 410 18.52 -2.09 -2.41
C GLU A 410 18.99 -2.53 -3.79
N GLN A 411 19.01 -3.84 -4.04
CA GLN A 411 19.38 -4.44 -5.31
C GLN A 411 18.24 -5.29 -5.86
N GLY A 412 17.85 -5.02 -7.10
CA GLY A 412 16.97 -5.85 -7.90
C GLY A 412 17.68 -7.05 -8.52
N ASP A 413 16.88 -7.98 -9.03
CA ASP A 413 17.38 -9.09 -9.84
C ASP A 413 16.61 -9.17 -11.16
N ALA A 414 17.30 -8.87 -12.26
CA ALA A 414 16.74 -8.93 -13.61
C ALA A 414 16.28 -10.34 -14.03
N ASN A 415 16.68 -11.40 -13.31
CA ASN A 415 16.31 -12.78 -13.61
C ASN A 415 15.03 -13.25 -12.91
N LEU A 416 14.45 -12.43 -12.04
CA LEU A 416 13.22 -12.79 -11.34
C LEU A 416 12.12 -13.23 -12.32
N LYS A 417 11.44 -14.30 -11.95
CA LYS A 417 10.25 -14.83 -12.63
C LYS A 417 9.00 -14.27 -11.97
N SER A 418 7.84 -14.45 -12.59
CA SER A 418 6.56 -14.14 -11.98
C SER A 418 6.40 -14.85 -10.64
N GLU A 419 5.90 -14.13 -9.64
CA GLU A 419 5.48 -14.72 -8.38
C GLU A 419 4.22 -15.56 -8.60
N GLN A 420 4.16 -16.76 -8.05
CA GLN A 420 3.04 -17.70 -8.24
C GLN A 420 2.69 -18.34 -6.91
N GLY A 421 1.40 -18.41 -6.61
CA GLY A 421 0.95 -18.99 -5.35
C GLY A 421 -0.42 -19.66 -5.44
N TRP A 422 -0.60 -20.68 -4.62
CA TRP A 422 -1.87 -21.30 -4.28
C TRP A 422 -2.33 -20.81 -2.93
N GLN A 423 -3.59 -20.45 -2.84
CA GLN A 423 -4.20 -19.95 -1.61
C GLN A 423 -5.46 -20.75 -1.29
N MET A 424 -5.62 -21.06 -0.02
CA MET A 424 -6.84 -21.60 0.54
C MET A 424 -7.18 -20.77 1.79
N ASP A 425 -8.39 -20.25 1.84
CA ASP A 425 -8.92 -19.52 2.98
C ASP A 425 -10.33 -19.98 3.33
N ALA A 426 -10.64 -19.90 4.60
CA ALA A 426 -11.97 -20.12 5.11
C ALA A 426 -12.38 -19.01 6.06
N SER A 427 -13.66 -18.81 6.27
CA SER A 427 -14.18 -17.88 7.26
C SER A 427 -15.45 -18.45 7.85
N TYR A 428 -15.52 -18.47 9.17
CA TYR A 428 -16.73 -18.79 9.91
C TYR A 428 -17.21 -17.56 10.67
N ASN A 429 -18.48 -17.21 10.46
CA ASN A 429 -19.12 -16.10 11.14
C ASN A 429 -20.35 -16.62 11.89
N LEU A 430 -20.37 -16.34 13.18
CA LEU A 430 -21.49 -16.61 14.08
C LEU A 430 -22.05 -15.28 14.56
N ARG A 431 -23.38 -15.13 14.55
CA ARG A 431 -24.06 -13.92 15.01
C ARG A 431 -25.27 -14.26 15.91
N TYR A 432 -25.24 -13.71 17.11
CA TYR A 432 -26.35 -13.75 18.07
C TYR A 432 -26.70 -12.32 18.50
N ASN A 433 -27.85 -12.17 19.20
CA ASN A 433 -28.19 -10.89 19.80
C ASN A 433 -27.11 -10.49 20.81
N GLY A 434 -26.46 -9.37 20.56
CA GLY A 434 -25.38 -8.84 21.41
C GLY A 434 -24.05 -9.56 21.34
N PHE A 435 -23.87 -10.53 20.45
CA PHE A 435 -22.61 -11.27 20.35
C PHE A 435 -22.33 -11.74 18.93
N SER A 436 -21.09 -11.56 18.46
CA SER A 436 -20.64 -12.17 17.20
C SER A 436 -19.20 -12.65 17.28
N ILE A 437 -18.90 -13.72 16.54
CA ILE A 437 -17.56 -14.28 16.34
C ILE A 437 -17.29 -14.36 14.84
N SER A 438 -16.09 -13.97 14.44
CA SER A 438 -15.53 -14.22 13.11
C SER A 438 -14.15 -14.83 13.26
N VAL A 439 -13.89 -15.95 12.57
CA VAL A 439 -12.57 -16.61 12.52
C VAL A 439 -12.24 -16.88 11.05
N SER A 440 -11.04 -16.49 10.62
CA SER A 440 -10.62 -16.58 9.22
C SER A 440 -9.21 -17.19 9.10
N PRO A 441 -9.07 -18.53 9.11
CA PRO A 441 -7.82 -19.21 8.83
C PRO A 441 -7.48 -19.16 7.34
N PHE A 442 -6.18 -19.15 7.02
CA PHE A 442 -5.68 -19.25 5.65
C PHE A 442 -4.36 -20.00 5.58
N VAL A 443 -4.10 -20.56 4.40
CA VAL A 443 -2.81 -21.14 3.99
C VAL A 443 -2.52 -20.67 2.58
N SER A 444 -1.28 -20.23 2.33
CA SER A 444 -0.79 -19.83 1.01
C SER A 444 0.58 -20.44 0.79
N TRP A 445 0.74 -21.19 -0.30
CA TRP A 445 2.00 -21.74 -0.74
C TRP A 445 2.41 -21.07 -2.04
N PHE A 446 3.64 -20.55 -2.08
CA PHE A 446 4.22 -19.87 -3.23
C PHE A 446 5.39 -20.67 -3.75
N SER A 447 5.35 -21.02 -5.03
CA SER A 447 6.48 -21.67 -5.70
C SER A 447 7.61 -20.69 -6.01
N ASN A 448 7.30 -19.41 -6.06
CA ASN A 448 8.25 -18.32 -6.26
C ASN A 448 7.67 -17.04 -5.62
N TYR A 449 8.04 -16.78 -4.36
CA TYR A 449 7.66 -15.57 -3.62
C TYR A 449 8.81 -14.57 -3.69
N ILE A 450 8.56 -13.37 -4.20
CA ILE A 450 9.57 -12.32 -4.32
C ILE A 450 9.56 -11.48 -3.04
N PHE A 451 10.70 -11.31 -2.40
CA PHE A 451 10.85 -10.49 -1.19
C PHE A 451 12.21 -9.81 -1.13
N LEU A 452 12.28 -8.73 -0.37
CA LEU A 452 13.52 -8.01 -0.10
C LEU A 452 14.20 -8.66 1.10
N ARG A 453 15.47 -9.02 0.96
CA ARG A 453 16.22 -9.77 1.95
C ARG A 453 17.52 -9.09 2.34
N PRO A 454 17.84 -8.97 3.66
CA PRO A 454 19.17 -8.56 4.10
C PRO A 454 20.18 -9.65 3.77
N THR A 455 21.25 -9.30 3.03
CA THR A 455 22.26 -10.28 2.58
C THR A 455 23.33 -10.54 3.63
N GLY A 456 23.53 -9.62 4.59
CA GLY A 456 24.70 -9.60 5.49
C GLY A 456 25.94 -8.98 4.84
N GLU A 457 25.88 -8.62 3.56
CA GLU A 457 26.95 -7.95 2.81
C GLU A 457 26.83 -6.44 2.94
N TRP A 458 27.97 -5.74 2.92
CA TRP A 458 28.01 -4.29 2.89
C TRP A 458 28.22 -3.80 1.45
N SER A 459 27.63 -2.65 1.16
CA SER A 459 27.78 -2.01 -0.13
C SER A 459 29.25 -1.61 -0.38
N VAL A 460 29.69 -1.71 -1.63
CA VAL A 460 30.98 -1.16 -2.09
C VAL A 460 30.95 0.36 -2.15
N LEU A 461 29.77 0.97 -2.16
CA LEU A 461 29.60 2.42 -2.13
C LEU A 461 29.88 2.93 -0.71
N PRO A 462 30.67 3.99 -0.54
CA PRO A 462 30.87 4.63 0.74
C PRO A 462 29.50 5.07 1.33
N HIS A 463 29.32 4.83 2.62
CA HIS A 463 28.13 5.28 3.37
C HIS A 463 26.78 4.75 2.86
N ALA A 464 26.78 3.62 2.17
CA ALA A 464 25.58 3.05 1.54
C ALA A 464 24.87 1.95 2.37
N GLY A 465 25.42 1.57 3.50
CA GLY A 465 24.82 0.58 4.40
C GLY A 465 24.88 -0.87 3.90
N GLN A 466 24.04 -1.70 4.49
CA GLN A 466 23.93 -3.12 4.15
C GLN A 466 23.16 -3.32 2.86
N ILE A 467 23.59 -4.33 2.08
CA ILE A 467 22.87 -4.73 0.84
C ILE A 467 21.64 -5.55 1.22
N TYR A 468 20.52 -5.13 0.65
CA TYR A 468 19.26 -5.87 0.63
C TYR A 468 18.94 -6.24 -0.82
N ARG A 469 18.69 -7.51 -1.09
CA ARG A 469 18.46 -8.00 -2.45
C ARG A 469 17.05 -8.56 -2.61
N TYR A 470 16.40 -8.20 -3.71
CA TYR A 470 15.17 -8.86 -4.13
C TYR A 470 15.47 -10.27 -4.61
N THR A 471 14.81 -11.25 -4.02
CA THR A 471 15.00 -12.67 -4.32
C THR A 471 13.67 -13.39 -4.38
N GLY A 472 13.62 -14.50 -5.13
CA GLY A 472 12.50 -15.41 -5.15
C GLY A 472 12.81 -16.68 -4.34
N ALA A 473 11.84 -17.20 -3.61
CA ALA A 473 11.95 -18.46 -2.87
C ALA A 473 10.62 -19.21 -2.84
N GLU A 474 10.69 -20.52 -2.58
CA GLU A 474 9.51 -21.30 -2.22
C GLU A 474 9.11 -20.96 -0.78
N VAL A 475 7.84 -20.57 -0.57
CA VAL A 475 7.41 -20.01 0.71
C VAL A 475 6.04 -20.51 1.11
N LEU A 476 5.89 -20.82 2.40
CA LEU A 476 4.62 -21.12 3.06
C LEU A 476 4.20 -19.99 3.98
N PHE A 477 2.98 -19.51 3.81
CA PHE A 477 2.27 -18.69 4.80
C PHE A 477 1.11 -19.49 5.37
N ALA A 478 0.92 -19.43 6.68
CA ALA A 478 -0.27 -19.94 7.32
C ALA A 478 -0.67 -18.96 8.45
N GLY A 479 -1.95 -18.71 8.62
CA GLY A 479 -2.35 -17.77 9.64
C GLY A 479 -3.84 -17.80 9.94
N THR A 480 -4.22 -16.97 10.89
CA THR A 480 -5.62 -16.78 11.25
C THR A 480 -5.85 -15.38 11.79
N GLU A 481 -7.03 -14.86 11.51
CA GLU A 481 -7.58 -13.69 12.18
C GLU A 481 -8.84 -14.11 12.92
N ALA A 482 -9.03 -13.60 14.13
CA ALA A 482 -10.23 -13.83 14.92
C ALA A 482 -10.74 -12.51 15.49
N THR A 483 -12.06 -12.31 15.46
CA THR A 483 -12.73 -11.15 16.05
C THR A 483 -13.92 -11.60 16.84
N ILE A 484 -14.09 -11.05 18.04
CA ILE A 484 -15.26 -11.24 18.90
C ILE A 484 -15.82 -9.85 19.19
N ASP A 485 -17.11 -9.65 18.92
CA ASP A 485 -17.84 -8.44 19.29
C ASP A 485 -18.89 -8.79 20.34
N ILE A 486 -18.93 -8.02 21.42
CA ILE A 486 -19.90 -8.17 22.53
C ILE A 486 -20.59 -6.83 22.76
N HIS A 487 -21.91 -6.79 22.51
CA HIS A 487 -22.75 -5.63 22.78
C HIS A 487 -23.48 -5.82 24.10
N PHE A 488 -23.33 -4.90 25.04
CA PHE A 488 -23.95 -4.96 26.34
C PHE A 488 -24.44 -3.60 26.81
N LEU A 489 -25.38 -3.60 27.77
CA LEU A 489 -25.97 -2.39 28.33
C LEU A 489 -26.46 -1.36 27.27
N ARG A 490 -26.90 -1.82 26.09
CA ARG A 490 -27.41 -1.02 24.94
C ARG A 490 -26.48 0.06 24.39
N SER A 491 -25.45 0.47 25.13
CA SER A 491 -24.56 1.58 24.76
C SER A 491 -23.09 1.18 24.68
N PHE A 492 -22.75 -0.04 25.07
CA PHE A 492 -21.37 -0.51 25.09
C PHE A 492 -21.14 -1.61 24.05
N ASN A 493 -20.01 -1.49 23.38
CA ASN A 493 -19.48 -2.55 22.53
C ASN A 493 -18.04 -2.86 22.97
N TYR A 494 -17.75 -4.12 23.20
CA TYR A 494 -16.39 -4.59 23.44
C TYR A 494 -15.96 -5.50 22.30
N ARG A 495 -14.89 -5.12 21.62
CA ARG A 495 -14.30 -5.86 20.51
C ARG A 495 -12.93 -6.38 20.89
N ILE A 496 -12.70 -7.65 20.68
CA ILE A 496 -11.39 -8.30 20.74
C ILE A 496 -11.05 -8.77 19.33
N SER A 497 -9.90 -8.39 18.80
CA SER A 497 -9.37 -8.93 17.55
C SER A 497 -7.94 -9.38 17.74
N GLY A 498 -7.58 -10.51 17.14
CA GLY A 498 -6.23 -11.04 17.16
C GLY A 498 -5.85 -11.61 15.81
N GLU A 499 -4.57 -11.51 15.46
CA GLU A 499 -4.02 -11.96 14.20
C GLU A 499 -2.63 -12.58 14.39
N TYR A 500 -2.38 -13.64 13.64
CA TYR A 500 -1.07 -14.27 13.58
C TYR A 500 -0.79 -14.81 12.19
N VAL A 501 0.42 -14.58 11.70
CA VAL A 501 0.92 -15.10 10.44
C VAL A 501 2.22 -15.86 10.69
N TYR A 502 2.22 -17.12 10.34
CA TYR A 502 3.40 -17.96 10.27
C TYR A 502 3.98 -17.87 8.85
N THR A 503 5.26 -17.57 8.73
CA THR A 503 5.99 -17.50 7.47
C THR A 503 7.14 -18.48 7.47
N TYR A 504 7.42 -19.11 6.34
CA TYR A 504 8.48 -20.09 6.23
C TYR A 504 9.06 -20.13 4.81
N ASN A 505 10.36 -19.89 4.70
CA ASN A 505 11.13 -20.11 3.49
C ASN A 505 11.46 -21.60 3.40
N CYS A 506 10.86 -22.31 2.46
CA CYS A 506 11.00 -23.75 2.31
C CYS A 506 12.37 -24.15 1.78
N ASP A 507 13.01 -23.29 0.98
CA ASP A 507 14.34 -23.57 0.41
C ASP A 507 15.44 -23.56 1.46
N GLU A 508 15.35 -22.64 2.44
CA GLU A 508 16.38 -22.46 3.46
C GLU A 508 15.98 -22.92 4.86
N HIS A 509 14.72 -23.32 5.04
CA HIS A 509 14.16 -23.80 6.31
C HIS A 509 14.21 -22.76 7.47
N ILE A 510 13.98 -21.48 7.14
CA ILE A 510 13.98 -20.35 8.09
C ILE A 510 12.72 -19.49 7.92
N PRO A 511 12.37 -18.62 8.89
CA PRO A 511 11.34 -17.60 8.69
C PRO A 511 11.70 -16.62 7.57
N LEU A 512 10.70 -15.97 6.99
CA LEU A 512 10.92 -14.84 6.08
C LEU A 512 11.31 -13.58 6.86
N SER A 513 12.11 -12.73 6.20
CA SER A 513 12.40 -11.37 6.68
C SER A 513 11.13 -10.57 6.90
N PHE A 514 11.13 -9.70 7.90
CA PHE A 514 10.02 -8.78 8.22
C PHE A 514 8.68 -9.47 8.55
N SER A 515 8.72 -10.72 9.04
CA SER A 515 7.51 -11.43 9.45
C SER A 515 6.86 -10.75 10.64
N PRO A 516 5.55 -10.44 10.61
CA PRO A 516 4.90 -9.77 11.72
C PRO A 516 4.74 -10.70 12.92
N PRO A 517 4.89 -10.21 14.16
CA PRO A 517 4.56 -10.97 15.36
C PRO A 517 3.04 -11.09 15.56
N PHE A 518 2.62 -11.92 16.53
CA PHE A 518 1.21 -11.93 16.98
C PHE A 518 0.80 -10.53 17.47
N SER A 519 -0.37 -10.08 17.03
CA SER A 519 -0.97 -8.82 17.45
C SER A 519 -2.39 -9.05 17.95
N MET A 520 -2.76 -8.35 19.02
CA MET A 520 -4.10 -8.37 19.60
C MET A 520 -4.53 -6.95 19.91
N ARG A 521 -5.81 -6.65 19.61
CA ARG A 521 -6.44 -5.36 19.89
C ARG A 521 -7.72 -5.56 20.67
N ASN A 522 -7.90 -4.77 21.74
CA ASN A 522 -9.07 -4.75 22.58
C ASN A 522 -9.64 -3.34 22.56
N THR A 523 -10.90 -3.19 22.16
CA THR A 523 -11.54 -1.87 22.05
C THR A 523 -12.86 -1.88 22.80
N LEU A 524 -12.97 -1.01 23.79
CA LEU A 524 -14.22 -0.73 24.48
C LEU A 524 -14.80 0.58 23.95
N THR A 525 -15.97 0.54 23.37
CA THR A 525 -16.68 1.69 22.84
C THR A 525 -17.95 1.94 23.63
N TRP A 526 -18.19 3.19 24.05
CA TRP A 526 -19.46 3.65 24.56
C TRP A 526 -20.06 4.63 23.57
N GLN A 527 -21.32 4.42 23.21
CA GLN A 527 -22.04 5.30 22.29
C GLN A 527 -23.42 5.64 22.83
N ARG A 528 -23.72 6.91 22.89
CA ARG A 528 -25.04 7.42 23.25
C ARG A 528 -25.39 8.65 22.43
N LYS A 529 -26.47 8.56 21.65
CA LYS A 529 -26.87 9.57 20.69
C LYS A 529 -25.71 9.93 19.74
N GLN A 530 -25.26 11.19 19.72
CA GLN A 530 -24.20 11.69 18.87
C GLN A 530 -22.80 11.61 19.50
N VAL A 531 -22.71 11.15 20.75
CA VAL A 531 -21.42 11.05 21.46
C VAL A 531 -20.94 9.61 21.42
N MET A 532 -19.68 9.42 20.97
CA MET A 532 -18.97 8.16 21.02
C MET A 532 -17.64 8.38 21.74
N LEU A 533 -17.33 7.51 22.70
CA LEU A 533 -16.05 7.45 23.39
C LEU A 533 -15.49 6.05 23.23
N TYR A 534 -14.18 5.92 23.08
CA TYR A 534 -13.54 4.63 23.05
C TYR A 534 -12.21 4.60 23.80
N ALA A 535 -11.89 3.41 24.32
CA ALA A 535 -10.59 3.06 24.86
C ALA A 535 -10.10 1.82 24.13
N GLU A 536 -8.87 1.87 23.63
CA GLU A 536 -8.27 0.77 22.90
C GLU A 536 -6.90 0.43 23.50
N TRP A 537 -6.66 -0.86 23.68
CA TRP A 537 -5.38 -1.44 24.03
C TRP A 537 -4.93 -2.39 22.90
N GLN A 538 -3.79 -2.09 22.30
CA GLN A 538 -3.13 -2.95 21.33
C GLN A 538 -1.88 -3.57 21.98
N SER A 539 -1.78 -4.90 21.92
CA SER A 539 -0.61 -5.66 22.37
C SER A 539 0.04 -6.31 21.16
N ILE A 540 1.31 -6.05 20.97
CA ILE A 540 2.15 -6.62 19.93
C ILE A 540 3.18 -7.52 20.62
N ALA A 541 3.22 -8.79 20.28
CA ALA A 541 4.15 -9.73 20.86
C ALA A 541 5.60 -9.46 20.40
N ARG A 542 6.56 -10.00 21.14
CA ARG A 542 7.96 -10.01 20.72
C ARG A 542 8.12 -10.81 19.42
N GLN A 543 8.85 -10.26 18.42
CA GLN A 543 9.24 -11.00 17.24
C GLN A 543 10.52 -11.81 17.51
N ASN A 544 10.36 -13.12 17.61
CA ASN A 544 11.46 -14.07 17.82
C ASN A 544 11.77 -14.90 16.57
N ARG A 545 10.87 -14.88 15.58
CA ARG A 545 11.00 -15.63 14.33
C ARG A 545 11.50 -14.69 13.24
N VAL A 546 12.79 -14.65 13.06
CA VAL A 546 13.51 -13.72 12.18
C VAL A 546 14.34 -14.47 11.17
N ASP A 547 14.64 -13.84 10.03
CA ASP A 547 15.59 -14.34 9.04
C ASP A 547 17.03 -14.32 9.59
N ARG A 548 17.97 -14.90 8.87
CA ARG A 548 19.39 -15.07 9.25
C ARG A 548 20.09 -13.75 9.60
N ASN A 549 19.81 -12.69 8.86
CA ASN A 549 20.44 -11.37 9.01
C ASN A 549 19.45 -10.32 9.54
N GLU A 550 18.51 -10.74 10.37
CA GLU A 550 17.48 -9.89 10.97
C GLU A 550 17.51 -10.02 12.49
N ASP A 551 17.41 -8.89 13.20
CA ASP A 551 17.39 -8.87 14.65
C ASP A 551 15.98 -9.11 15.21
N ARG A 552 15.93 -9.72 16.40
CA ARG A 552 14.69 -9.88 17.17
C ARG A 552 14.24 -8.54 17.71
N THR A 553 12.95 -8.26 17.64
CA THR A 553 12.38 -7.02 18.17
C THR A 553 11.54 -7.26 19.42
N PRO A 554 11.58 -6.36 20.43
CA PRO A 554 10.75 -6.47 21.61
C PRO A 554 9.26 -6.28 21.27
N GLY A 555 8.39 -6.81 22.13
CA GLY A 555 6.96 -6.53 22.06
C GLY A 555 6.62 -5.12 22.56
N ALA A 556 5.41 -4.65 22.23
CA ALA A 556 4.93 -3.35 22.62
C ALA A 556 3.45 -3.37 23.05
N ASN A 557 3.07 -2.44 23.91
CA ASN A 557 1.68 -2.16 24.26
C ASN A 557 1.37 -0.69 23.97
N LEU A 558 0.29 -0.47 23.23
CA LEU A 558 -0.17 0.86 22.85
C LEU A 558 -1.56 1.09 23.42
N PHE A 559 -1.83 2.29 23.90
CA PHE A 559 -3.12 2.69 24.46
C PHE A 559 -3.64 3.93 23.74
N HIS A 560 -4.90 3.87 23.32
CA HIS A 560 -5.57 4.96 22.63
C HIS A 560 -6.88 5.28 23.35
N LEU A 561 -7.18 6.58 23.44
CA LEU A 561 -8.46 7.09 23.93
C LEU A 561 -9.02 8.06 22.90
N GLY A 562 -10.28 8.03 22.63
CA GLY A 562 -10.90 8.94 21.68
C GLY A 562 -12.40 9.10 21.90
#